data_514f8c9ee03df9b1c1354ed219ba9b84
#
_entry.id   514f8c9ee03df9b1c1354ed219ba9b84
#
_cell.length_a   1.000
_cell.length_b   1.000
_cell.length_c   1.000
_cell.angle_alpha   90.00
_cell.angle_beta   90.00
_cell.angle_gamma   90.00
#
_symmetry.space_group_name_H-M   'P 1'
#
loop_
_entity.id
_entity.type
_entity.pdbx_description
1 polymer ?
#
loop_
_entity_poly.entity_id
_entity_poly.type
_entity_poly.pdbx_seq_one_letter_code
_entity_poly.pdbx_strand_id
1 'polypeptide(L)'
;MENSLKEAALKFHEFPVPGKVSVTPTKSLATSKDLALAYSPGVAAPCMEIHADPQNAYKYTAKGNLVAVISNGTAVLGLGNIGALAGKPVMEGKGVLFKKFAGVDVFDIEIDEKDPQKLVDIIAALEPTFGGINLEDIKAPECFYVERELRKRCKIPVFHDDQHGTAIITAAAVLNALRFTGRKIEEATLVCSGAGAAAIACLNQLLDLGLKRENVTVCDSKGVIYKTREDKDRMDESKQFYAIEDNGQRVLADAVKGKDIFLGLSGANLLTPEMLNTMNAKPIVFAMANPNPEILPPLAKETRPDVVIGTGRSDFPNQVNNVLCFPFIFRGALDVGATTINEEMKRACVYALADLAMEEVTEEVVAAYGKKFEFGAEYLIPTPFDSRLLPRVATAAAKAAMESGVATRPIADLEAYAAKLGEWKL
;
A
#
# COMPACT_ATOMS: atom_id res chain seq x y z
N MET A 1 -5.59 21.23 -10.65
CA MET A 1 -4.11 21.26 -10.73
C MET A 1 -3.73 22.64 -11.23
N GLU A 2 -2.89 23.39 -10.53
CA GLU A 2 -2.43 24.68 -11.01
C GLU A 2 -1.70 24.50 -12.34
N ASN A 3 -1.86 25.43 -13.28
CA ASN A 3 -1.29 25.31 -14.63
C ASN A 3 0.24 25.09 -14.59
N SER A 4 0.94 25.73 -13.65
CA SER A 4 2.39 25.59 -13.44
C SER A 4 2.81 24.16 -13.08
N LEU A 5 2.05 23.46 -12.22
CA LEU A 5 2.34 22.06 -11.85
C LEU A 5 2.07 21.11 -13.01
N LYS A 6 0.99 21.36 -13.78
CA LYS A 6 0.67 20.55 -14.96
C LYS A 6 1.78 20.63 -16.00
N GLU A 7 2.25 21.83 -16.34
CA GLU A 7 3.33 22.02 -17.30
C GLU A 7 4.64 21.38 -16.83
N ALA A 8 5.00 21.56 -15.55
CA ALA A 8 6.18 20.93 -14.97
C ALA A 8 6.11 19.40 -15.01
N ALA A 9 4.93 18.81 -14.71
CA ALA A 9 4.73 17.36 -14.76
C ALA A 9 4.86 16.83 -16.19
N LEU A 10 4.26 17.48 -17.19
CA LEU A 10 4.38 17.07 -18.59
C LEU A 10 5.84 17.10 -19.04
N LYS A 11 6.55 18.20 -18.75
CA LYS A 11 7.97 18.33 -19.06
C LYS A 11 8.84 17.27 -18.38
N PHE A 12 8.55 16.94 -17.12
CA PHE A 12 9.27 15.91 -16.38
C PHE A 12 9.10 14.52 -17.01
N HIS A 13 7.95 14.21 -17.61
CA HIS A 13 7.71 12.92 -18.27
C HIS A 13 8.26 12.85 -19.70
N GLU A 14 8.44 14.00 -20.36
CA GLU A 14 8.93 14.09 -21.74
C GLU A 14 10.47 14.18 -21.82
N PHE A 15 11.12 14.88 -20.88
CA PHE A 15 12.56 15.21 -20.94
C PHE A 15 13.35 14.65 -19.77
N PRO A 16 14.68 14.35 -19.95
CA PRO A 16 15.44 14.41 -21.20
C PRO A 16 15.15 13.25 -22.17
N VAL A 17 14.51 12.19 -21.68
CA VAL A 17 14.08 11.00 -22.45
C VAL A 17 12.66 10.68 -22.01
N PRO A 18 11.73 10.35 -22.93
CA PRO A 18 10.38 10.01 -22.58
C PRO A 18 10.28 8.81 -21.61
N GLY A 19 9.36 8.92 -20.62
CA GLY A 19 9.16 7.93 -19.58
C GLY A 19 10.09 8.09 -18.38
N LYS A 20 9.99 7.19 -17.41
CA LYS A 20 10.72 7.24 -16.14
C LYS A 20 11.56 6.01 -15.86
N VAL A 21 11.47 4.99 -16.71
CA VAL A 21 12.14 3.70 -16.52
C VAL A 21 12.99 3.35 -17.74
N SER A 22 14.08 2.61 -17.50
CA SER A 22 14.91 2.03 -18.55
C SER A 22 15.35 0.65 -18.11
N VAL A 23 15.64 -0.22 -19.11
CA VAL A 23 16.22 -1.53 -18.86
C VAL A 23 17.72 -1.45 -19.14
N THR A 24 18.54 -1.73 -18.12
CA THR A 24 19.99 -1.62 -18.19
C THR A 24 20.63 -2.98 -17.92
N PRO A 25 21.57 -3.44 -18.78
CA PRO A 25 22.32 -4.67 -18.54
C PRO A 25 23.15 -4.59 -17.25
N THR A 26 23.19 -5.70 -16.49
CA THR A 26 23.99 -5.82 -15.26
C THR A 26 25.39 -6.41 -15.51
N LYS A 27 25.65 -6.88 -16.72
CA LYS A 27 26.90 -7.52 -17.16
C LYS A 27 27.51 -6.75 -18.30
N SER A 28 28.85 -6.71 -18.32
CA SER A 28 29.59 -6.18 -19.47
C SER A 28 29.43 -7.09 -20.68
N LEU A 29 29.34 -6.52 -21.87
CA LEU A 29 29.33 -7.21 -23.14
C LEU A 29 30.31 -6.48 -24.08
N ALA A 30 31.62 -6.60 -23.80
CA ALA A 30 32.67 -5.88 -24.50
C ALA A 30 33.54 -6.78 -25.42
N THR A 31 33.53 -8.09 -25.19
CA THR A 31 34.39 -9.03 -25.91
C THR A 31 33.58 -10.21 -26.47
N SER A 32 34.19 -10.93 -27.45
CA SER A 32 33.61 -12.18 -27.98
C SER A 32 33.44 -13.26 -26.89
N LYS A 33 34.32 -13.25 -25.89
CA LYS A 33 34.17 -14.12 -24.71
C LYS A 33 32.94 -13.78 -23.88
N ASP A 34 32.69 -12.50 -23.66
CA ASP A 34 31.48 -12.04 -22.93
C ASP A 34 30.22 -12.46 -23.70
N LEU A 35 30.23 -12.30 -25.04
CA LEU A 35 29.12 -12.71 -25.90
C LEU A 35 28.86 -14.22 -25.80
N ALA A 36 29.92 -15.05 -25.82
CA ALA A 36 29.81 -16.49 -25.70
C ALA A 36 29.26 -16.93 -24.33
N LEU A 37 29.55 -16.19 -23.25
CA LEU A 37 29.02 -16.44 -21.90
C LEU A 37 27.58 -15.93 -21.74
N ALA A 38 27.30 -14.74 -22.28
CA ALA A 38 25.99 -14.10 -22.10
C ALA A 38 24.90 -14.74 -23.00
N TYR A 39 25.28 -15.30 -24.13
CA TYR A 39 24.34 -15.89 -25.09
C TYR A 39 24.82 -17.28 -25.54
N SER A 40 25.01 -17.50 -26.82
CA SER A 40 25.39 -18.83 -27.36
C SER A 40 26.89 -19.00 -27.40
N PRO A 41 27.47 -20.13 -26.92
CA PRO A 41 26.81 -21.33 -26.37
C PRO A 41 26.64 -21.34 -24.84
N GLY A 42 27.25 -20.42 -24.10
CA GLY A 42 27.38 -20.46 -22.65
C GLY A 42 26.03 -20.42 -21.89
N VAL A 43 25.01 -19.76 -22.45
CA VAL A 43 23.69 -19.64 -21.86
C VAL A 43 22.98 -20.99 -21.66
N ALA A 44 23.38 -22.03 -22.38
CA ALA A 44 22.81 -23.38 -22.19
C ALA A 44 23.06 -23.93 -20.77
N ALA A 45 24.20 -23.59 -20.16
CA ALA A 45 24.54 -24.09 -18.83
C ALA A 45 23.51 -23.62 -17.75
N PRO A 46 23.27 -22.32 -17.53
CA PRO A 46 22.23 -21.89 -16.59
C PRO A 46 20.80 -22.37 -16.95
N CYS A 47 20.48 -22.52 -18.24
CA CYS A 47 19.20 -23.09 -18.65
C CYS A 47 19.02 -24.53 -18.14
N MET A 48 20.05 -25.37 -18.27
CA MET A 48 20.01 -26.76 -17.80
C MET A 48 19.98 -26.85 -16.27
N GLU A 49 20.70 -25.99 -15.58
CA GLU A 49 20.64 -25.90 -14.10
C GLU A 49 19.24 -25.54 -13.60
N ILE A 50 18.57 -24.58 -14.27
CA ILE A 50 17.19 -24.19 -13.93
C ILE A 50 16.20 -25.31 -14.29
N HIS A 51 16.42 -26.00 -15.41
CA HIS A 51 15.59 -27.14 -15.82
C HIS A 51 15.67 -28.29 -14.79
N ALA A 52 16.86 -28.54 -14.25
CA ALA A 52 17.09 -29.55 -13.23
C ALA A 52 16.49 -29.17 -11.86
N ASP A 53 16.63 -27.89 -11.48
CA ASP A 53 16.05 -27.34 -10.26
C ASP A 53 15.54 -25.90 -10.50
N PRO A 54 14.22 -25.68 -10.53
CA PRO A 54 13.63 -24.37 -10.76
C PRO A 54 14.07 -23.27 -9.75
N GLN A 55 14.55 -23.64 -8.54
CA GLN A 55 15.07 -22.67 -7.57
C GLN A 55 16.33 -21.96 -8.08
N ASN A 56 17.07 -22.59 -9.00
CA ASN A 56 18.23 -21.98 -9.65
C ASN A 56 17.86 -20.73 -10.50
N ALA A 57 16.59 -20.53 -10.85
CA ALA A 57 16.15 -19.29 -11.51
C ALA A 57 16.45 -18.05 -10.66
N TYR A 58 16.36 -18.15 -9.34
CA TYR A 58 16.68 -17.06 -8.41
C TYR A 58 18.19 -16.77 -8.28
N LYS A 59 19.02 -17.73 -8.69
CA LYS A 59 20.48 -17.60 -8.70
C LYS A 59 21.01 -17.06 -10.01
N TYR A 60 20.43 -17.49 -11.13
CA TYR A 60 20.99 -17.26 -12.45
C TYR A 60 20.23 -16.24 -13.29
N THR A 61 19.09 -15.73 -12.80
CA THR A 61 18.28 -14.72 -13.50
C THR A 61 17.92 -13.54 -12.59
N ALA A 62 17.31 -12.50 -13.18
CA ALA A 62 16.80 -11.34 -12.44
C ALA A 62 15.51 -11.63 -11.63
N LYS A 63 14.91 -12.83 -11.77
CA LYS A 63 13.62 -13.19 -11.16
C LYS A 63 13.53 -12.84 -9.67
N GLY A 64 14.60 -13.07 -8.90
CA GLY A 64 14.62 -12.85 -7.45
C GLY A 64 14.53 -11.39 -7.00
N ASN A 65 14.75 -10.44 -7.92
CA ASN A 65 14.68 -9.00 -7.65
C ASN A 65 13.72 -8.26 -8.57
N LEU A 66 12.85 -8.96 -9.28
CA LEU A 66 11.96 -8.38 -10.29
C LEU A 66 10.50 -8.54 -9.90
N VAL A 67 9.77 -7.42 -9.78
CA VAL A 67 8.34 -7.36 -9.50
C VAL A 67 7.59 -6.90 -10.74
N ALA A 68 6.46 -7.55 -11.05
CA ALA A 68 5.50 -7.03 -12.00
C ALA A 68 4.57 -6.03 -11.31
N VAL A 69 4.49 -4.80 -11.79
CA VAL A 69 3.43 -3.86 -11.44
C VAL A 69 2.35 -3.95 -12.52
N ILE A 70 1.20 -4.48 -12.16
CA ILE A 70 0.16 -4.85 -13.14
C ILE A 70 -1.11 -4.05 -12.91
N SER A 71 -1.62 -3.43 -13.98
CA SER A 71 -2.86 -2.67 -13.98
C SER A 71 -3.68 -2.94 -15.25
N ASN A 72 -5.00 -2.81 -15.14
CA ASN A 72 -5.88 -2.68 -16.30
C ASN A 72 -6.48 -1.26 -16.44
N GLY A 73 -6.03 -0.33 -15.61
CA GLY A 73 -6.40 1.09 -15.68
C GLY A 73 -7.86 1.39 -15.38
N THR A 74 -8.54 0.53 -14.61
CA THR A 74 -9.99 0.69 -14.33
C THR A 74 -10.29 1.54 -13.09
N ALA A 75 -9.28 1.88 -12.27
CA ALA A 75 -9.43 2.73 -11.07
C ALA A 75 -8.19 3.61 -10.83
N VAL A 76 -7.72 4.30 -11.87
CA VAL A 76 -6.46 5.07 -11.81
C VAL A 76 -6.63 6.32 -10.96
N LEU A 77 -6.00 6.36 -9.78
CA LEU A 77 -6.03 7.50 -8.84
C LEU A 77 -7.47 8.03 -8.65
N GLY A 78 -7.64 9.35 -8.61
CA GLY A 78 -8.95 10.02 -8.62
C GLY A 78 -9.58 10.19 -10.01
N LEU A 79 -8.95 9.64 -11.07
CA LEU A 79 -9.40 9.78 -12.48
C LEU A 79 -10.38 8.68 -12.89
N GLY A 80 -10.42 7.56 -12.14
CA GLY A 80 -11.31 6.44 -12.43
C GLY A 80 -10.85 5.57 -13.61
N ASN A 81 -11.80 5.08 -14.42
CA ASN A 81 -11.50 4.17 -15.52
C ASN A 81 -11.04 4.96 -16.76
N ILE A 82 -9.74 5.18 -16.87
CA ILE A 82 -9.09 5.84 -18.02
C ILE A 82 -8.41 4.86 -18.98
N GLY A 83 -8.44 3.57 -18.67
CA GLY A 83 -7.87 2.49 -19.46
C GLY A 83 -6.40 2.22 -19.21
N ALA A 84 -5.95 1.04 -19.60
CA ALA A 84 -4.63 0.51 -19.31
C ALA A 84 -3.49 1.44 -19.82
N LEU A 85 -3.55 1.87 -21.08
CA LEU A 85 -2.51 2.71 -21.68
C LEU A 85 -2.34 4.06 -20.96
N ALA A 86 -3.44 4.71 -20.59
CA ALA A 86 -3.39 5.99 -19.90
C ALA A 86 -2.92 5.87 -18.45
N GLY A 87 -3.01 4.68 -17.85
CA GLY A 87 -2.46 4.35 -16.53
C GLY A 87 -0.94 4.21 -16.49
N LYS A 88 -0.27 3.97 -17.64
CA LYS A 88 1.17 3.69 -17.71
C LYS A 88 2.06 4.69 -16.97
N PRO A 89 1.87 6.02 -17.04
CA PRO A 89 2.70 6.95 -16.27
C PRO A 89 2.66 6.72 -14.74
N VAL A 90 1.54 6.24 -14.20
CA VAL A 90 1.42 5.88 -12.78
C VAL A 90 2.22 4.63 -12.49
N MET A 91 2.12 3.59 -13.34
CA MET A 91 2.82 2.31 -13.17
C MET A 91 4.34 2.47 -13.27
N GLU A 92 4.84 3.26 -14.23
CA GLU A 92 6.26 3.65 -14.26
C GLU A 92 6.68 4.38 -12.98
N GLY A 93 5.83 5.28 -12.47
CA GLY A 93 6.05 5.96 -11.19
C GLY A 93 6.19 4.96 -10.03
N LYS A 94 5.33 3.95 -9.98
CA LYS A 94 5.42 2.87 -8.99
C LYS A 94 6.75 2.14 -9.11
N GLY A 95 7.21 1.82 -10.33
CA GLY A 95 8.51 1.19 -10.57
C GLY A 95 9.69 2.04 -10.08
N VAL A 96 9.65 3.35 -10.30
CA VAL A 96 10.66 4.30 -9.77
C VAL A 96 10.72 4.24 -8.25
N LEU A 97 9.57 4.20 -7.56
CA LEU A 97 9.52 4.13 -6.10
C LEU A 97 10.07 2.81 -5.57
N PHE A 98 9.73 1.66 -6.18
CA PHE A 98 10.32 0.37 -5.86
C PHE A 98 11.84 0.37 -5.96
N LYS A 99 12.36 0.91 -7.08
CA LYS A 99 13.81 0.97 -7.32
C LYS A 99 14.51 1.91 -6.35
N LYS A 100 13.98 3.12 -6.17
CA LYS A 100 14.59 4.14 -5.31
C LYS A 100 14.64 3.72 -3.86
N PHE A 101 13.52 3.25 -3.31
CA PHE A 101 13.39 3.01 -1.88
C PHE A 101 13.83 1.62 -1.42
N ALA A 102 13.80 0.62 -2.31
CA ALA A 102 14.10 -0.76 -1.92
C ALA A 102 15.03 -1.53 -2.88
N GLY A 103 15.58 -0.88 -3.90
CA GLY A 103 16.46 -1.53 -4.87
C GLY A 103 15.78 -2.62 -5.72
N VAL A 104 14.44 -2.68 -5.70
CA VAL A 104 13.65 -3.67 -6.45
C VAL A 104 13.45 -3.21 -7.89
N ASP A 105 13.74 -4.09 -8.84
CA ASP A 105 13.48 -3.85 -10.24
C ASP A 105 12.02 -4.13 -10.58
N VAL A 106 11.46 -3.36 -11.52
CA VAL A 106 10.05 -3.47 -11.92
C VAL A 106 9.92 -3.49 -13.44
N PHE A 107 9.06 -4.40 -13.92
CA PHE A 107 8.38 -4.20 -15.19
C PHE A 107 6.93 -3.82 -14.92
N ASP A 108 6.52 -2.65 -15.40
CA ASP A 108 5.13 -2.24 -15.44
C ASP A 108 4.43 -2.89 -16.64
N ILE A 109 3.26 -3.49 -16.39
CA ILE A 109 2.51 -4.27 -17.38
C ILE A 109 1.06 -3.81 -17.37
N GLU A 110 0.71 -3.06 -18.39
CA GLU A 110 -0.64 -2.56 -18.63
C GLU A 110 -1.41 -3.56 -19.49
N ILE A 111 -2.48 -4.17 -18.94
CA ILE A 111 -3.28 -5.21 -19.61
C ILE A 111 -4.64 -4.64 -20.01
N ASP A 112 -4.92 -4.56 -21.29
CA ASP A 112 -6.23 -4.14 -21.82
C ASP A 112 -7.23 -5.30 -21.79
N GLU A 113 -7.55 -5.78 -20.58
CA GLU A 113 -8.58 -6.80 -20.33
C GLU A 113 -9.44 -6.40 -19.13
N LYS A 114 -10.77 -6.46 -19.30
CA LYS A 114 -11.74 -6.09 -18.28
C LYS A 114 -12.45 -7.29 -17.67
N ASP A 115 -12.43 -8.44 -18.35
CA ASP A 115 -12.93 -9.70 -17.80
C ASP A 115 -11.98 -10.19 -16.69
N PRO A 116 -12.43 -10.29 -15.44
CA PRO A 116 -11.54 -10.61 -14.33
C PRO A 116 -10.97 -12.04 -14.43
N GLN A 117 -11.69 -12.99 -15.02
CA GLN A 117 -11.19 -14.35 -15.20
C GLN A 117 -10.04 -14.39 -16.22
N LYS A 118 -10.21 -13.72 -17.37
CA LYS A 118 -9.15 -13.63 -18.37
C LYS A 118 -7.95 -12.86 -17.86
N LEU A 119 -8.19 -11.79 -17.09
CA LEU A 119 -7.12 -11.03 -16.45
C LEU A 119 -6.29 -11.92 -15.52
N VAL A 120 -6.94 -12.75 -14.70
CA VAL A 120 -6.26 -13.74 -13.85
C VAL A 120 -5.45 -14.74 -14.68
N ASP A 121 -6.00 -15.26 -15.79
CA ASP A 121 -5.30 -16.22 -16.65
C ASP A 121 -4.04 -15.62 -17.29
N ILE A 122 -4.12 -14.37 -17.76
CA ILE A 122 -2.98 -13.63 -18.34
C ILE A 122 -1.91 -13.40 -17.26
N ILE A 123 -2.29 -12.88 -16.10
CA ILE A 123 -1.34 -12.54 -15.03
C ILE A 123 -0.65 -13.80 -14.48
N ALA A 124 -1.39 -14.87 -14.24
CA ALA A 124 -0.83 -16.12 -13.73
C ALA A 124 0.21 -16.72 -14.70
N ALA A 125 0.03 -16.55 -16.01
CA ALA A 125 0.98 -17.02 -17.02
C ALA A 125 2.32 -16.25 -16.99
N LEU A 126 2.38 -15.07 -16.38
CA LEU A 126 3.60 -14.25 -16.24
C LEU A 126 4.49 -14.67 -15.05
N GLU A 127 4.00 -15.53 -14.16
CA GLU A 127 4.73 -15.94 -12.94
C GLU A 127 6.18 -16.38 -13.17
N PRO A 128 6.53 -17.12 -14.24
CA PRO A 128 7.93 -17.53 -14.47
C PRO A 128 8.94 -16.40 -14.52
N THR A 129 8.53 -15.20 -14.95
CA THR A 129 9.41 -14.03 -15.10
C THR A 129 9.69 -13.33 -13.76
N PHE A 130 8.73 -13.32 -12.84
CA PHE A 130 8.72 -12.43 -11.68
C PHE A 130 8.93 -13.15 -10.36
N GLY A 131 9.54 -12.44 -9.40
CA GLY A 131 9.63 -12.85 -8.00
C GLY A 131 8.43 -12.42 -7.15
N GLY A 132 7.61 -11.48 -7.65
CA GLY A 132 6.39 -11.00 -7.02
C GLY A 132 5.52 -10.21 -7.98
N ILE A 133 4.25 -10.03 -7.62
CA ILE A 133 3.25 -9.29 -8.41
C ILE A 133 2.59 -8.25 -7.51
N ASN A 134 2.71 -6.98 -7.91
CA ASN A 134 1.95 -5.87 -7.37
C ASN A 134 0.79 -5.54 -8.30
N LEU A 135 -0.44 -5.73 -7.82
CA LEU A 135 -1.65 -5.29 -8.50
C LEU A 135 -1.94 -3.83 -8.15
N GLU A 136 -2.27 -3.03 -9.15
CA GLU A 136 -2.47 -1.57 -9.01
C GLU A 136 -3.65 -1.09 -9.83
N ASP A 137 -4.45 -0.18 -9.29
CA ASP A 137 -5.51 0.55 -10.03
C ASP A 137 -6.54 -0.37 -10.72
N ILE A 138 -6.84 -1.54 -10.12
CA ILE A 138 -7.91 -2.45 -10.53
C ILE A 138 -9.14 -2.16 -9.68
N LYS A 139 -10.26 -1.82 -10.31
CA LYS A 139 -11.48 -1.41 -9.59
C LYS A 139 -12.11 -2.54 -8.77
N ALA A 140 -12.82 -2.16 -7.71
CA ALA A 140 -13.72 -3.05 -6.99
C ALA A 140 -15.06 -3.20 -7.75
N PRO A 141 -15.74 -4.39 -7.67
CA PRO A 141 -15.37 -5.55 -6.85
C PRO A 141 -14.38 -6.52 -7.52
N GLU A 142 -14.02 -6.30 -8.79
CA GLU A 142 -13.20 -7.21 -9.60
C GLU A 142 -11.81 -7.45 -8.97
N CYS A 143 -11.21 -6.42 -8.35
CA CYS A 143 -9.90 -6.53 -7.70
C CYS A 143 -9.86 -7.61 -6.61
N PHE A 144 -10.93 -7.82 -5.85
CA PHE A 144 -11.00 -8.86 -4.82
C PHE A 144 -10.93 -10.27 -5.42
N TYR A 145 -11.65 -10.46 -6.53
CA TYR A 145 -11.62 -11.73 -7.25
C TYR A 145 -10.24 -11.99 -7.85
N VAL A 146 -9.69 -11.00 -8.55
CA VAL A 146 -8.40 -11.10 -9.24
C VAL A 146 -7.28 -11.45 -8.24
N GLU A 147 -7.16 -10.71 -7.14
CA GLU A 147 -6.14 -10.99 -6.13
C GLU A 147 -6.32 -12.38 -5.50
N ARG A 148 -7.54 -12.71 -5.08
CA ARG A 148 -7.84 -14.00 -4.45
C ARG A 148 -7.49 -15.18 -5.35
N GLU A 149 -7.85 -15.13 -6.63
CA GLU A 149 -7.57 -16.23 -7.56
C GLU A 149 -6.08 -16.31 -7.93
N LEU A 150 -5.39 -15.18 -8.07
CA LEU A 150 -3.94 -15.16 -8.29
C LEU A 150 -3.17 -15.73 -7.08
N ARG A 151 -3.55 -15.36 -5.87
CA ARG A 151 -2.93 -15.92 -4.64
C ARG A 151 -3.07 -17.43 -4.51
N LYS A 152 -4.14 -18.02 -5.09
CA LYS A 152 -4.32 -19.48 -5.13
C LYS A 152 -3.46 -20.15 -6.20
N ARG A 153 -3.23 -19.47 -7.33
CA ARG A 153 -2.55 -20.04 -8.50
C ARG A 153 -1.05 -19.83 -8.48
N CYS A 154 -0.60 -18.66 -8.06
CA CYS A 154 0.80 -18.27 -8.05
C CYS A 154 1.52 -18.77 -6.81
N LYS A 155 2.79 -19.14 -6.97
CA LYS A 155 3.73 -19.54 -5.90
C LYS A 155 4.67 -18.41 -5.50
N ILE A 156 4.41 -17.20 -6.00
CA ILE A 156 5.11 -15.96 -5.67
C ILE A 156 4.14 -14.99 -4.99
N PRO A 157 4.62 -14.01 -4.22
CA PRO A 157 3.76 -13.02 -3.57
C PRO A 157 2.88 -12.27 -4.57
N VAL A 158 1.59 -12.19 -4.30
CA VAL A 158 0.63 -11.33 -4.98
C VAL A 158 0.06 -10.37 -3.94
N PHE A 159 0.10 -9.07 -4.24
CA PHE A 159 -0.27 -8.02 -3.31
C PHE A 159 -0.95 -6.87 -4.06
N HIS A 160 -2.15 -6.50 -3.64
CA HIS A 160 -2.87 -5.36 -4.22
C HIS A 160 -2.62 -4.12 -3.36
N ASP A 161 -1.81 -3.19 -3.86
CA ASP A 161 -1.34 -2.06 -3.05
C ASP A 161 -2.46 -1.10 -2.62
N ASP A 162 -3.43 -0.81 -3.48
CA ASP A 162 -4.57 0.05 -3.13
C ASP A 162 -5.39 -0.50 -1.97
N GLN A 163 -5.41 -1.82 -1.79
CA GLN A 163 -6.05 -2.46 -0.65
C GLN A 163 -5.11 -2.50 0.54
N HIS A 164 -4.02 -3.25 0.42
CA HIS A 164 -3.19 -3.65 1.55
C HIS A 164 -2.13 -2.63 1.92
N GLY A 165 -1.55 -1.90 0.95
CA GLY A 165 -0.64 -0.78 1.23
C GLY A 165 -1.35 0.30 2.01
N THR A 166 -2.51 0.74 1.53
CA THR A 166 -3.37 1.71 2.21
C THR A 166 -3.77 1.22 3.61
N ALA A 167 -4.15 -0.07 3.74
CA ALA A 167 -4.54 -0.64 5.02
C ALA A 167 -3.40 -0.63 6.06
N ILE A 168 -2.19 -1.04 5.66
CA ILE A 168 -1.02 -1.10 6.55
C ILE A 168 -0.65 0.30 7.06
N ILE A 169 -0.57 1.29 6.17
CA ILE A 169 -0.19 2.66 6.55
C ILE A 169 -1.26 3.30 7.43
N THR A 170 -2.53 3.13 7.05
CA THR A 170 -3.65 3.63 7.85
C THR A 170 -3.67 3.00 9.24
N ALA A 171 -3.46 1.70 9.33
CA ALA A 171 -3.44 1.00 10.60
C ALA A 171 -2.29 1.47 11.51
N ALA A 172 -1.08 1.69 10.94
CA ALA A 172 0.04 2.25 11.69
C ALA A 172 -0.28 3.66 12.23
N ALA A 173 -0.88 4.51 11.38
CA ALA A 173 -1.28 5.86 11.78
C ALA A 173 -2.38 5.86 12.85
N VAL A 174 -3.39 4.99 12.71
CA VAL A 174 -4.47 4.83 13.70
C VAL A 174 -3.92 4.33 15.04
N LEU A 175 -3.04 3.32 15.04
CA LEU A 175 -2.40 2.83 16.27
C LEU A 175 -1.68 3.96 17.01
N ASN A 176 -0.90 4.75 16.31
CA ASN A 176 -0.18 5.88 16.91
C ASN A 176 -1.09 7.02 17.33
N ALA A 177 -2.18 7.29 16.62
CA ALA A 177 -3.19 8.24 17.04
C ALA A 177 -3.91 7.77 18.33
N LEU A 178 -4.17 6.47 18.46
CA LEU A 178 -4.72 5.88 19.69
C LEU A 178 -3.71 5.96 20.84
N ARG A 179 -2.43 5.63 20.61
CA ARG A 179 -1.35 5.80 21.60
C ARG A 179 -1.25 7.24 22.08
N PHE A 180 -1.22 8.20 21.14
CA PHE A 180 -1.16 9.64 21.46
C PHE A 180 -2.37 10.16 22.23
N THR A 181 -3.56 9.66 21.91
CA THR A 181 -4.80 10.08 22.61
C THR A 181 -5.09 9.28 23.89
N GLY A 182 -4.28 8.26 24.20
CA GLY A 182 -4.42 7.41 25.38
C GLY A 182 -5.57 6.41 25.31
N ARG A 183 -6.00 6.01 24.08
CA ARG A 183 -7.10 5.05 23.86
C ARG A 183 -6.55 3.67 23.55
N LYS A 184 -7.34 2.65 23.90
CA LYS A 184 -7.10 1.27 23.51
C LYS A 184 -7.91 0.94 22.27
N ILE A 185 -7.33 0.17 21.34
CA ILE A 185 -7.96 -0.19 20.08
C ILE A 185 -9.24 -1.02 20.30
N GLU A 186 -9.27 -1.87 21.30
CA GLU A 186 -10.40 -2.73 21.64
C GLU A 186 -11.64 -1.96 22.14
N GLU A 187 -11.42 -0.73 22.63
CA GLU A 187 -12.46 0.13 23.18
C GLU A 187 -12.87 1.24 22.19
N ALA A 188 -12.04 1.50 21.18
CA ALA A 188 -12.25 2.59 20.24
C ALA A 188 -13.48 2.33 19.35
N THR A 189 -14.22 3.40 19.06
CA THR A 189 -15.35 3.38 18.13
C THR A 189 -15.00 4.07 16.83
N LEU A 190 -15.38 3.46 15.71
CA LEU A 190 -14.99 3.91 14.37
C LEU A 190 -16.20 4.07 13.46
N VAL A 191 -16.21 5.17 12.69
CA VAL A 191 -17.05 5.31 11.51
C VAL A 191 -16.18 5.38 10.26
N CYS A 192 -16.52 4.57 9.26
CA CYS A 192 -15.88 4.59 7.95
C CYS A 192 -16.82 5.20 6.90
N SER A 193 -16.37 6.25 6.23
CA SER A 193 -17.03 6.81 5.05
C SER A 193 -16.40 6.24 3.79
N GLY A 194 -17.09 5.32 3.16
CA GLY A 194 -16.63 4.50 2.05
C GLY A 194 -16.74 3.01 2.36
N ALA A 195 -17.06 2.22 1.34
CA ALA A 195 -17.16 0.76 1.42
C ALA A 195 -16.55 0.09 0.17
N GLY A 196 -15.55 0.74 -0.42
CA GLY A 196 -14.76 0.20 -1.53
C GLY A 196 -13.57 -0.64 -1.04
N ALA A 197 -12.71 -1.06 -1.97
CA ALA A 197 -11.59 -1.96 -1.72
C ALA A 197 -10.67 -1.47 -0.58
N ALA A 198 -10.22 -0.24 -0.65
CA ALA A 198 -9.34 0.34 0.37
C ALA A 198 -10.03 0.41 1.75
N ALA A 199 -11.30 0.81 1.80
CA ALA A 199 -12.05 0.92 3.04
C ALA A 199 -12.19 -0.45 3.74
N ILE A 200 -12.60 -1.47 3.01
CA ILE A 200 -12.74 -2.83 3.53
C ILE A 200 -11.39 -3.38 3.99
N ALA A 201 -10.32 -3.18 3.21
CA ALA A 201 -8.98 -3.62 3.60
C ALA A 201 -8.48 -2.92 4.88
N CYS A 202 -8.68 -1.60 5.00
CA CYS A 202 -8.33 -0.85 6.22
C CYS A 202 -9.09 -1.37 7.45
N LEU A 203 -10.38 -1.60 7.31
CA LEU A 203 -11.19 -2.13 8.40
C LEU A 203 -10.75 -3.52 8.82
N ASN A 204 -10.51 -4.43 7.86
CA ASN A 204 -10.01 -5.78 8.14
C ASN A 204 -8.67 -5.74 8.87
N GLN A 205 -7.75 -4.87 8.45
CA GLN A 205 -6.45 -4.72 9.12
C GLN A 205 -6.60 -4.19 10.55
N LEU A 206 -7.53 -3.26 10.79
CA LEU A 206 -7.79 -2.75 12.14
C LEU A 206 -8.47 -3.80 13.04
N LEU A 207 -9.36 -4.65 12.49
CA LEU A 207 -9.92 -5.80 13.23
C LEU A 207 -8.83 -6.81 13.60
N ASP A 208 -7.90 -7.09 12.69
CA ASP A 208 -6.74 -7.97 12.96
C ASP A 208 -5.84 -7.42 14.10
N LEU A 209 -5.80 -6.11 14.28
CA LEU A 209 -5.09 -5.44 15.37
C LEU A 209 -5.89 -5.34 16.68
N GLY A 210 -7.13 -5.80 16.71
CA GLY A 210 -7.95 -5.85 17.93
C GLY A 210 -9.13 -4.88 17.98
N LEU A 211 -9.38 -4.07 16.92
CA LEU A 211 -10.62 -3.28 16.86
C LEU A 211 -11.82 -4.22 16.82
N LYS A 212 -12.79 -3.99 17.68
CA LYS A 212 -13.97 -4.84 17.73
C LYS A 212 -14.93 -4.51 16.59
N ARG A 213 -15.45 -5.57 15.93
CA ARG A 213 -16.41 -5.43 14.83
C ARG A 213 -17.66 -4.63 15.21
N GLU A 214 -18.18 -4.83 16.41
CA GLU A 214 -19.36 -4.13 16.95
C GLU A 214 -19.15 -2.63 17.16
N ASN A 215 -17.89 -2.18 17.22
CA ASN A 215 -17.54 -0.76 17.37
C ASN A 215 -17.44 -0.03 16.02
N VAL A 216 -17.58 -0.75 14.89
CA VAL A 216 -17.43 -0.21 13.54
C VAL A 216 -18.77 0.04 12.89
N THR A 217 -18.97 1.26 12.39
CA THR A 217 -20.10 1.63 11.52
C THR A 217 -19.57 2.04 10.15
N VAL A 218 -20.12 1.49 9.08
CA VAL A 218 -19.69 1.78 7.70
C VAL A 218 -20.81 2.49 6.95
N CYS A 219 -20.44 3.51 6.19
CA CYS A 219 -21.34 4.24 5.31
C CYS A 219 -20.85 4.10 3.85
N ASP A 220 -21.76 3.82 2.95
CA ASP A 220 -21.52 3.92 1.50
C ASP A 220 -22.29 5.12 0.90
N SER A 221 -22.37 5.23 -0.42
CA SER A 221 -23.09 6.32 -1.13
C SER A 221 -24.57 6.40 -0.83
N LYS A 222 -25.15 5.39 -0.16
CA LYS A 222 -26.56 5.34 0.27
C LYS A 222 -26.73 5.56 1.77
N GLY A 223 -25.64 5.82 2.49
CA GLY A 223 -25.62 6.03 3.92
C GLY A 223 -25.16 4.80 4.70
N VAL A 224 -25.63 4.67 5.94
CA VAL A 224 -25.23 3.58 6.85
C VAL A 224 -25.57 2.21 6.28
N ILE A 225 -24.63 1.28 6.42
CA ILE A 225 -24.82 -0.11 6.02
C ILE A 225 -25.42 -0.88 7.20
N TYR A 226 -26.68 -1.31 7.07
CA TYR A 226 -27.39 -2.10 8.08
C TYR A 226 -28.11 -3.31 7.47
N LYS A 227 -28.35 -4.35 8.25
CA LYS A 227 -28.79 -5.69 7.80
C LYS A 227 -30.11 -5.71 7.02
N THR A 228 -31.05 -4.83 7.36
CA THR A 228 -32.38 -4.79 6.75
C THR A 228 -32.51 -3.76 5.62
N ARG A 229 -31.38 -3.24 5.11
CA ARG A 229 -31.36 -2.30 3.98
C ARG A 229 -31.90 -2.94 2.70
N GLU A 230 -32.75 -2.20 1.98
CA GLU A 230 -33.52 -2.76 0.85
C GLU A 230 -32.70 -2.99 -0.43
N ASP A 231 -31.57 -2.27 -0.62
CA ASP A 231 -30.73 -2.32 -1.81
C ASP A 231 -29.77 -3.54 -1.82
N LYS A 232 -30.32 -4.72 -1.69
CA LYS A 232 -29.58 -5.99 -1.58
C LYS A 232 -28.60 -6.25 -2.72
N ASP A 233 -28.91 -5.75 -3.92
CA ASP A 233 -28.06 -5.89 -5.11
C ASP A 233 -26.70 -5.17 -4.99
N ARG A 234 -26.55 -4.28 -4.02
CA ARG A 234 -25.31 -3.55 -3.72
C ARG A 234 -24.59 -4.06 -2.48
N MET A 235 -25.13 -5.08 -1.85
CA MET A 235 -24.64 -5.69 -0.62
C MET A 235 -23.81 -6.94 -0.95
N ASP A 236 -22.55 -6.74 -1.38
CA ASP A 236 -21.58 -7.85 -1.47
C ASP A 236 -21.23 -8.42 -0.08
N GLU A 237 -20.53 -9.55 -0.06
CA GLU A 237 -20.16 -10.25 1.20
C GLU A 237 -19.41 -9.34 2.18
N SER A 238 -18.52 -8.47 1.67
CA SER A 238 -17.74 -7.55 2.49
C SER A 238 -18.64 -6.53 3.20
N LYS A 239 -19.58 -5.94 2.48
CA LYS A 239 -20.56 -5.01 3.05
C LYS A 239 -21.51 -5.69 4.02
N GLN A 240 -21.95 -6.93 3.67
CA GLN A 240 -22.78 -7.72 4.58
C GLN A 240 -22.07 -8.01 5.90
N PHE A 241 -20.77 -8.30 5.86
CA PHE A 241 -19.97 -8.50 7.07
C PHE A 241 -19.97 -7.26 7.97
N TYR A 242 -19.93 -6.05 7.38
CA TYR A 242 -19.93 -4.78 8.11
C TYR A 242 -21.34 -4.21 8.40
N ALA A 243 -22.41 -4.86 7.96
CA ALA A 243 -23.75 -4.41 8.24
C ALA A 243 -24.08 -4.46 9.75
N ILE A 244 -24.48 -3.33 10.32
CA ILE A 244 -24.92 -3.26 11.72
C ILE A 244 -26.40 -3.67 11.85
N GLU A 245 -26.85 -3.95 13.10
CA GLU A 245 -28.28 -4.04 13.36
C GLU A 245 -28.96 -2.70 13.09
N ASP A 246 -30.22 -2.74 12.68
CA ASP A 246 -30.97 -1.49 12.43
C ASP A 246 -31.22 -0.75 13.74
N ASN A 247 -30.46 0.32 13.96
CA ASN A 247 -30.54 1.17 15.13
C ASN A 247 -31.12 2.56 14.81
N GLY A 248 -31.71 2.74 13.62
CA GLY A 248 -32.28 3.99 13.15
C GLY A 248 -31.31 4.97 12.52
N GLN A 249 -30.00 4.71 12.54
CA GLN A 249 -29.01 5.51 11.80
C GLN A 249 -29.17 5.32 10.31
N ARG A 250 -29.12 6.41 9.52
CA ARG A 250 -29.33 6.35 8.06
C ARG A 250 -28.24 7.07 7.28
N VAL A 251 -27.75 8.18 7.77
CA VAL A 251 -26.78 9.04 7.08
C VAL A 251 -25.47 9.14 7.86
N LEU A 252 -24.43 9.64 7.19
CA LEU A 252 -23.11 9.81 7.79
C LEU A 252 -23.15 10.63 9.09
N ALA A 253 -23.97 11.69 9.12
CA ALA A 253 -24.14 12.54 10.31
C ALA A 253 -24.64 11.78 11.53
N ASP A 254 -25.49 10.76 11.35
CA ASP A 254 -25.94 9.90 12.44
C ASP A 254 -24.80 9.01 12.94
N ALA A 255 -24.02 8.46 11.98
CA ALA A 255 -22.98 7.48 12.26
C ALA A 255 -21.74 8.09 12.93
N VAL A 256 -21.40 9.34 12.62
CA VAL A 256 -20.24 10.06 13.18
C VAL A 256 -20.43 10.42 14.66
N LYS A 257 -21.66 10.61 15.08
CA LYS A 257 -21.98 11.09 16.42
C LYS A 257 -21.43 10.18 17.51
N GLY A 258 -20.62 10.73 18.41
CA GLY A 258 -20.03 10.01 19.53
C GLY A 258 -18.96 8.98 19.13
N LYS A 259 -18.36 9.08 17.93
CA LYS A 259 -17.26 8.22 17.51
C LYS A 259 -15.91 8.80 17.87
N ASP A 260 -14.93 7.92 18.08
CA ASP A 260 -13.53 8.30 18.36
C ASP A 260 -12.74 8.51 17.06
N ILE A 261 -13.03 7.68 16.03
CA ILE A 261 -12.29 7.62 14.78
C ILE A 261 -13.22 7.82 13.59
N PHE A 262 -12.87 8.75 12.72
CA PHE A 262 -13.42 8.89 11.37
C PHE A 262 -12.39 8.42 10.35
N LEU A 263 -12.74 7.44 9.54
CA LEU A 263 -11.95 6.91 8.44
C LEU A 263 -12.63 7.25 7.12
N GLY A 264 -12.09 8.22 6.38
CA GLY A 264 -12.61 8.70 5.11
C GLY A 264 -11.88 8.05 3.93
N LEU A 265 -12.60 7.31 3.11
CA LEU A 265 -12.13 6.64 1.90
C LEU A 265 -13.22 6.72 0.81
N SER A 266 -13.82 7.88 0.65
CA SER A 266 -14.99 8.07 -0.20
C SER A 266 -14.89 9.28 -1.12
N GLY A 267 -15.18 10.47 -0.63
CA GLY A 267 -15.24 11.66 -1.48
C GLY A 267 -15.02 12.96 -0.72
N ALA A 268 -14.73 14.00 -1.50
CA ALA A 268 -14.40 15.32 -0.97
C ALA A 268 -15.51 15.95 -0.13
N ASN A 269 -15.13 16.64 0.93
CA ASN A 269 -16.00 17.52 1.74
C ASN A 269 -17.23 16.84 2.36
N LEU A 270 -17.16 15.54 2.66
CA LEU A 270 -18.26 14.78 3.25
C LEU A 270 -18.33 14.90 4.79
N LEU A 271 -17.20 15.17 5.45
CA LEU A 271 -17.16 15.41 6.89
C LEU A 271 -17.28 16.92 7.15
N THR A 272 -18.47 17.36 7.56
CA THR A 272 -18.69 18.79 7.83
C THR A 272 -18.19 19.20 9.22
N PRO A 273 -17.96 20.51 9.48
CA PRO A 273 -17.63 21.02 10.81
C PRO A 273 -18.64 20.61 11.89
N GLU A 274 -19.93 20.63 11.55
CA GLU A 274 -21.01 20.22 12.47
C GLU A 274 -20.89 18.76 12.86
N MET A 275 -20.62 17.85 11.89
CA MET A 275 -20.39 16.43 12.14
C MET A 275 -19.15 16.23 13.03
N LEU A 276 -18.04 16.90 12.72
CA LEU A 276 -16.80 16.81 13.48
C LEU A 276 -17.01 17.23 14.95
N ASN A 277 -17.84 18.25 15.20
CA ASN A 277 -18.18 18.69 16.55
C ASN A 277 -18.98 17.66 17.35
N THR A 278 -19.63 16.69 16.69
CA THR A 278 -20.38 15.63 17.39
C THR A 278 -19.53 14.43 17.79
N MET A 279 -18.28 14.35 17.34
CA MET A 279 -17.34 13.30 17.72
C MET A 279 -16.87 13.44 19.17
N ASN A 280 -16.33 12.36 19.71
CA ASN A 280 -15.76 12.35 21.06
C ASN A 280 -14.57 13.34 21.18
N ALA A 281 -14.13 13.62 22.41
CA ALA A 281 -12.97 14.47 22.68
C ALA A 281 -11.72 13.90 21.99
N LYS A 282 -10.81 14.78 21.52
CA LYS A 282 -9.62 14.40 20.74
C LYS A 282 -9.97 13.45 19.59
N PRO A 283 -10.85 13.86 18.65
CA PRO A 283 -11.26 13.01 17.54
C PRO A 283 -10.08 12.69 16.64
N ILE A 284 -10.03 11.45 16.17
CA ILE A 284 -9.02 10.98 15.22
C ILE A 284 -9.67 10.95 13.83
N VAL A 285 -9.09 11.69 12.87
CA VAL A 285 -9.67 11.86 11.53
C VAL A 285 -8.61 11.48 10.48
N PHE A 286 -8.86 10.44 9.71
CA PHE A 286 -8.10 10.14 8.51
C PHE A 286 -8.97 10.40 7.29
N ALA A 287 -8.78 11.56 6.66
CA ALA A 287 -9.54 12.02 5.50
C ALA A 287 -8.70 11.79 4.24
N MET A 288 -8.88 10.61 3.60
CA MET A 288 -7.96 10.10 2.59
C MET A 288 -8.47 10.15 1.16
N ALA A 289 -9.63 10.76 0.92
CA ALA A 289 -10.12 10.98 -0.44
C ALA A 289 -9.15 11.88 -1.24
N ASN A 290 -8.90 11.49 -2.50
CA ASN A 290 -8.03 12.20 -3.43
C ASN A 290 -8.82 12.74 -4.64
N PRO A 291 -8.48 13.93 -5.17
CA PRO A 291 -7.43 14.86 -4.71
C PRO A 291 -7.83 15.74 -3.51
N ASN A 292 -9.11 15.79 -3.18
CA ASN A 292 -9.63 16.59 -2.08
C ASN A 292 -10.13 15.67 -0.96
N PRO A 293 -9.68 15.87 0.30
CA PRO A 293 -10.08 15.04 1.43
C PRO A 293 -11.54 15.30 1.84
N GLU A 294 -12.09 14.43 2.69
CA GLU A 294 -13.42 14.56 3.27
C GLU A 294 -13.60 15.82 4.12
N ILE A 295 -12.51 16.31 4.71
CA ILE A 295 -12.38 17.62 5.35
C ILE A 295 -10.94 18.10 5.22
N LEU A 296 -10.74 19.39 4.94
CA LEU A 296 -9.40 19.97 4.89
C LEU A 296 -8.81 20.10 6.31
N PRO A 297 -7.52 19.75 6.55
CA PRO A 297 -6.90 19.87 7.86
C PRO A 297 -6.98 21.25 8.51
N PRO A 298 -6.80 22.37 7.81
CA PRO A 298 -7.00 23.70 8.43
C PRO A 298 -8.41 23.90 8.97
N LEU A 299 -9.44 23.52 8.20
CA LEU A 299 -10.85 23.63 8.62
C LEU A 299 -11.15 22.70 9.80
N ALA A 300 -10.60 21.48 9.79
CA ALA A 300 -10.76 20.55 10.90
C ALA A 300 -10.15 21.09 12.19
N LYS A 301 -8.95 21.68 12.14
CA LYS A 301 -8.25 22.27 13.29
C LYS A 301 -8.91 23.54 13.79
N GLU A 302 -9.46 24.37 12.90
CA GLU A 302 -10.27 25.53 13.28
C GLU A 302 -11.54 25.11 14.00
N THR A 303 -12.21 24.06 13.52
CA THR A 303 -13.44 23.51 14.12
C THR A 303 -13.18 22.85 15.46
N ARG A 304 -12.16 22.01 15.54
CA ARG A 304 -11.77 21.21 16.71
C ARG A 304 -10.25 21.26 16.90
N PRO A 305 -9.74 22.20 17.72
CA PRO A 305 -8.30 22.32 17.99
C PRO A 305 -7.64 21.06 18.57
N ASP A 306 -8.43 20.17 19.17
CA ASP A 306 -8.00 18.90 19.73
C ASP A 306 -8.00 17.72 18.72
N VAL A 307 -8.33 18.00 17.44
CA VAL A 307 -8.35 16.96 16.40
C VAL A 307 -6.96 16.44 16.07
N VAL A 308 -6.84 15.12 15.94
CA VAL A 308 -5.69 14.43 15.37
C VAL A 308 -6.04 14.06 13.94
N ILE A 309 -5.39 14.67 12.95
CA ILE A 309 -5.78 14.52 11.55
C ILE A 309 -4.63 14.09 10.64
N GLY A 310 -4.92 13.19 9.71
CA GLY A 310 -4.06 12.78 8.60
C GLY A 310 -4.83 12.74 7.28
N THR A 311 -4.11 12.85 6.16
CA THR A 311 -4.67 12.81 4.79
C THR A 311 -3.75 12.05 3.84
N GLY A 312 -4.21 11.79 2.62
CA GLY A 312 -3.35 11.28 1.53
C GLY A 312 -2.41 12.34 0.91
N ARG A 313 -2.57 13.61 1.25
CA ARG A 313 -1.84 14.72 0.61
C ARG A 313 -0.50 14.98 1.29
N SER A 314 0.53 15.25 0.47
CA SER A 314 1.90 15.53 0.93
C SER A 314 2.09 16.95 1.50
N ASP A 315 1.15 17.85 1.25
CA ASP A 315 1.21 19.24 1.72
C ASP A 315 0.65 19.43 3.15
N PHE A 316 0.20 18.33 3.79
CA PHE A 316 -0.29 18.32 5.17
C PHE A 316 0.48 17.31 6.04
N PRO A 317 0.50 17.49 7.37
CA PRO A 317 1.04 16.50 8.32
C PRO A 317 0.34 15.14 8.22
N ASN A 318 1.04 14.10 8.69
CA ASN A 318 0.51 12.72 8.73
C ASN A 318 0.03 12.23 7.35
N GLN A 319 0.85 12.42 6.31
CA GLN A 319 0.53 11.91 4.98
C GLN A 319 0.45 10.38 4.99
N VAL A 320 -0.72 9.84 4.71
CA VAL A 320 -0.92 8.40 4.46
C VAL A 320 -0.54 8.10 3.02
N ASN A 321 0.64 7.52 2.82
CA ASN A 321 1.18 7.23 1.49
C ASN A 321 1.71 5.79 1.44
N ASN A 322 1.23 5.01 0.48
CA ASN A 322 1.57 3.59 0.31
C ASN A 322 3.07 3.35 0.11
N VAL A 323 3.84 4.35 -0.34
CA VAL A 323 5.30 4.26 -0.48
C VAL A 323 6.01 3.90 0.84
N LEU A 324 5.39 4.16 1.98
CA LEU A 324 5.92 3.74 3.28
C LEU A 324 5.88 2.23 3.52
N CYS A 325 5.18 1.45 2.67
CA CYS A 325 5.02 0.01 2.85
C CYS A 325 5.46 -0.80 1.65
N PHE A 326 4.85 -0.59 0.45
CA PHE A 326 4.96 -1.56 -0.64
C PHE A 326 6.39 -1.88 -1.07
N PRO A 327 7.34 -0.94 -1.16
CA PRO A 327 8.69 -1.29 -1.58
C PRO A 327 9.37 -2.21 -0.59
N PHE A 328 9.13 -1.98 0.69
CA PHE A 328 9.84 -2.65 1.78
C PHE A 328 9.25 -4.03 2.09
N ILE A 329 7.92 -4.18 2.08
CA ILE A 329 7.28 -5.51 2.27
C ILE A 329 7.66 -6.46 1.13
N PHE A 330 7.75 -5.96 -0.13
CA PHE A 330 8.25 -6.73 -1.25
C PHE A 330 9.73 -7.05 -1.10
N ARG A 331 10.58 -6.12 -0.63
CA ARG A 331 11.99 -6.41 -0.36
C ARG A 331 12.14 -7.56 0.62
N GLY A 332 11.45 -7.52 1.75
CA GLY A 332 11.46 -8.61 2.73
C GLY A 332 10.93 -9.93 2.15
N ALA A 333 9.82 -9.89 1.42
CA ALA A 333 9.22 -11.08 0.81
C ALA A 333 10.13 -11.72 -0.26
N LEU A 334 10.74 -10.91 -1.14
CA LEU A 334 11.66 -11.39 -2.18
C LEU A 334 12.91 -12.03 -1.59
N ASP A 335 13.50 -11.43 -0.56
CA ASP A 335 14.77 -11.89 0.01
C ASP A 335 14.64 -13.25 0.70
N VAL A 336 13.52 -13.50 1.35
CA VAL A 336 13.23 -14.82 1.97
C VAL A 336 12.54 -15.80 1.02
N GLY A 337 12.24 -15.37 -0.22
CA GLY A 337 11.49 -16.19 -1.18
C GLY A 337 10.12 -16.56 -0.66
N ALA A 338 9.39 -15.60 -0.12
CA ALA A 338 8.03 -15.83 0.36
C ALA A 338 7.12 -16.28 -0.79
N THR A 339 6.25 -17.24 -0.51
CA THR A 339 5.26 -17.74 -1.49
C THR A 339 3.99 -16.88 -1.51
N THR A 340 3.79 -16.06 -0.49
CA THR A 340 2.67 -15.12 -0.36
C THR A 340 3.05 -13.99 0.58
N ILE A 341 2.33 -12.87 0.53
CA ILE A 341 2.31 -11.87 1.61
C ILE A 341 1.04 -12.14 2.42
N ASN A 342 1.22 -12.65 3.65
CA ASN A 342 0.14 -13.03 4.56
C ASN A 342 -0.19 -11.95 5.59
N GLU A 343 -1.19 -12.21 6.46
CA GLU A 343 -1.63 -11.24 7.47
C GLU A 343 -0.54 -10.97 8.52
N GLU A 344 0.26 -12.00 8.88
CA GLU A 344 1.38 -11.87 9.82
C GLU A 344 2.43 -10.89 9.31
N MET A 345 2.77 -10.96 8.01
CA MET A 345 3.71 -10.03 7.38
C MET A 345 3.15 -8.60 7.35
N LYS A 346 1.87 -8.43 7.00
CA LYS A 346 1.19 -7.12 7.00
C LYS A 346 1.17 -6.51 8.40
N ARG A 347 0.81 -7.28 9.42
CA ARG A 347 0.80 -6.85 10.81
C ARG A 347 2.20 -6.46 11.30
N ALA A 348 3.24 -7.22 10.94
CA ALA A 348 4.61 -6.89 11.26
C ALA A 348 5.04 -5.54 10.67
N CYS A 349 4.64 -5.25 9.42
CA CYS A 349 4.88 -3.94 8.80
C CYS A 349 4.14 -2.81 9.52
N VAL A 350 2.89 -3.02 9.95
CA VAL A 350 2.13 -2.02 10.73
C VAL A 350 2.90 -1.62 11.99
N TYR A 351 3.35 -2.60 12.78
CA TYR A 351 4.10 -2.32 14.00
C TYR A 351 5.45 -1.68 13.72
N ALA A 352 6.19 -2.15 12.70
CA ALA A 352 7.48 -1.58 12.33
C ALA A 352 7.36 -0.08 11.97
N LEU A 353 6.32 0.29 11.23
CA LEU A 353 6.02 1.68 10.88
C LEU A 353 5.58 2.51 12.09
N ALA A 354 4.67 1.97 12.89
CA ALA A 354 4.16 2.66 14.06
C ALA A 354 5.26 2.93 15.10
N ASP A 355 6.10 1.96 15.35
CA ASP A 355 7.18 2.07 16.33
C ASP A 355 8.30 2.99 15.85
N LEU A 356 8.63 2.98 14.54
CA LEU A 356 9.62 3.89 13.96
C LEU A 356 9.22 5.37 14.11
N ALA A 357 7.94 5.70 14.00
CA ALA A 357 7.46 7.07 14.18
C ALA A 357 7.63 7.59 15.62
N MET A 358 7.76 6.70 16.59
CA MET A 358 8.00 7.05 18.01
C MET A 358 9.48 7.30 18.34
N GLU A 359 10.38 6.90 17.45
CA GLU A 359 11.82 7.13 17.60
C GLU A 359 12.20 8.56 17.20
N GLU A 360 13.29 9.08 17.75
CA GLU A 360 13.83 10.37 17.32
C GLU A 360 14.22 10.31 15.84
N VAL A 361 13.81 11.34 15.07
CA VAL A 361 14.13 11.43 13.65
C VAL A 361 15.62 11.68 13.43
N THR A 362 16.15 11.14 12.33
CA THR A 362 17.55 11.31 11.96
C THR A 362 17.83 12.71 11.38
N GLU A 363 19.09 13.14 11.39
CA GLU A 363 19.50 14.40 10.74
C GLU A 363 19.20 14.42 9.24
N GLU A 364 19.22 13.26 8.57
CA GLU A 364 18.83 13.11 7.16
C GLU A 364 17.37 13.50 6.94
N VAL A 365 16.46 13.05 7.81
CA VAL A 365 15.05 13.43 7.76
C VAL A 365 14.89 14.93 8.00
N VAL A 366 15.59 15.48 9.00
CA VAL A 366 15.56 16.91 9.28
C VAL A 366 16.04 17.71 8.06
N ALA A 367 17.14 17.28 7.41
CA ALA A 367 17.66 17.91 6.20
C ALA A 367 16.69 17.83 5.02
N ALA A 368 16.05 16.69 4.82
CA ALA A 368 15.11 16.47 3.71
C ALA A 368 13.83 17.32 3.81
N TYR A 369 13.36 17.59 5.03
CA TYR A 369 12.10 18.31 5.26
C TYR A 369 12.27 19.72 5.84
N GLY A 370 13.49 20.12 6.17
CA GLY A 370 13.78 21.45 6.73
C GLY A 370 13.24 21.70 8.14
N LYS A 371 12.79 20.62 8.84
CA LYS A 371 12.25 20.70 10.21
C LYS A 371 12.47 19.42 10.98
N LYS A 372 12.57 19.53 12.31
CA LYS A 372 12.56 18.37 13.22
C LYS A 372 11.11 17.92 13.45
N PHE A 373 10.88 16.62 13.36
CA PHE A 373 9.62 16.01 13.75
C PHE A 373 9.74 15.38 15.13
N GLU A 374 8.65 15.38 15.87
CA GLU A 374 8.52 14.67 17.15
C GLU A 374 7.18 13.95 17.18
N PHE A 375 7.16 12.76 17.77
CA PHE A 375 5.94 11.97 17.91
C PHE A 375 4.82 12.78 18.57
N GLY A 376 3.65 12.84 17.93
CA GLY A 376 2.53 13.63 18.39
C GLY A 376 1.45 13.82 17.33
N ALA A 377 0.54 14.75 17.56
CA ALA A 377 -0.61 15.00 16.68
C ALA A 377 -0.24 15.29 15.21
N GLU A 378 0.99 15.76 14.94
CA GLU A 378 1.46 16.12 13.59
C GLU A 378 2.52 15.16 13.03
N TYR A 379 2.89 14.11 13.78
CA TYR A 379 3.84 13.09 13.35
C TYR A 379 3.45 11.73 13.94
N LEU A 380 2.54 11.03 13.29
CA LEU A 380 2.02 9.72 13.68
C LEU A 380 2.65 8.57 12.88
N ILE A 381 3.20 8.87 11.71
CA ILE A 381 3.83 7.92 10.81
C ILE A 381 5.14 8.51 10.28
N PRO A 382 6.12 7.67 9.91
CA PRO A 382 7.37 8.14 9.34
C PRO A 382 7.15 8.88 8.01
N THR A 383 8.15 9.64 7.61
CA THR A 383 8.17 10.29 6.29
C THR A 383 8.88 9.41 5.26
N PRO A 384 8.53 9.47 3.95
CA PRO A 384 9.09 8.61 2.91
C PRO A 384 10.62 8.62 2.79
N PHE A 385 11.27 9.71 3.14
CA PHE A 385 12.75 9.85 3.07
C PHE A 385 13.46 9.45 4.38
N ASP A 386 12.80 8.74 5.28
CA ASP A 386 13.48 8.14 6.43
C ASP A 386 14.21 6.86 5.98
N SER A 387 15.54 6.91 5.91
CA SER A 387 16.38 5.79 5.46
C SER A 387 16.24 4.53 6.31
N ARG A 388 15.71 4.65 7.54
CA ARG A 388 15.43 3.52 8.43
C ARG A 388 14.23 2.68 8.02
N LEU A 389 13.36 3.17 7.12
CA LEU A 389 12.18 2.43 6.63
C LEU A 389 12.58 1.10 6.01
N LEU A 390 13.57 1.11 5.11
CA LEU A 390 14.00 -0.10 4.42
C LEU A 390 14.47 -1.20 5.38
N PRO A 391 15.48 -1.00 6.25
CA PRO A 391 15.90 -2.04 7.15
C PRO A 391 14.83 -2.46 8.17
N ARG A 392 13.98 -1.54 8.64
CA ARG A 392 12.96 -1.84 9.65
C ARG A 392 11.80 -2.64 9.08
N VAL A 393 11.18 -2.15 8.01
CA VAL A 393 9.95 -2.76 7.47
C VAL A 393 10.27 -4.05 6.71
N ALA A 394 11.36 -4.08 5.91
CA ALA A 394 11.74 -5.28 5.18
C ALA A 394 12.16 -6.41 6.11
N THR A 395 12.93 -6.10 7.18
CA THR A 395 13.33 -7.13 8.17
C THR A 395 12.12 -7.67 8.95
N ALA A 396 11.17 -6.80 9.32
CA ALA A 396 9.93 -7.22 9.98
C ALA A 396 9.09 -8.15 9.08
N ALA A 397 8.96 -7.79 7.80
CA ALA A 397 8.26 -8.62 6.81
C ALA A 397 8.95 -9.98 6.60
N ALA A 398 10.28 -9.98 6.45
CA ALA A 398 11.09 -11.19 6.28
C ALA A 398 10.98 -12.12 7.48
N LYS A 399 11.10 -11.57 8.70
CA LYS A 399 10.94 -12.32 9.95
C LYS A 399 9.56 -12.96 10.04
N ALA A 400 8.50 -12.20 9.81
CA ALA A 400 7.13 -12.70 9.85
C ALA A 400 6.88 -13.80 8.80
N ALA A 401 7.45 -13.66 7.59
CA ALA A 401 7.36 -14.68 6.55
C ALA A 401 8.03 -15.99 6.97
N MET A 402 9.17 -15.92 7.64
CA MET A 402 9.86 -17.11 8.17
C MET A 402 9.09 -17.74 9.31
N GLU A 403 8.62 -16.97 10.27
CA GLU A 403 7.86 -17.44 11.43
C GLU A 403 6.51 -18.06 11.06
N SER A 404 5.85 -17.54 10.01
CA SER A 404 4.58 -18.08 9.50
C SER A 404 4.75 -19.20 8.47
N GLY A 405 5.99 -19.61 8.15
CA GLY A 405 6.28 -20.76 7.30
C GLY A 405 6.07 -20.53 5.80
N VAL A 406 5.98 -19.28 5.34
CA VAL A 406 5.81 -18.97 3.91
C VAL A 406 7.13 -18.65 3.20
N ALA A 407 8.25 -18.58 3.92
CA ALA A 407 9.58 -18.34 3.38
C ALA A 407 10.21 -19.64 2.83
N THR A 408 10.73 -19.61 1.61
CA THR A 408 11.46 -20.74 0.99
C THR A 408 12.97 -20.63 1.11
N ARG A 409 13.50 -19.44 1.41
CA ARG A 409 14.91 -19.12 1.57
C ARG A 409 15.15 -18.34 2.86
N PRO A 410 15.08 -19.00 4.03
CA PRO A 410 15.16 -18.29 5.32
C PRO A 410 16.52 -17.61 5.50
N ILE A 411 16.50 -16.40 6.09
CA ILE A 411 17.69 -15.63 6.46
C ILE A 411 18.17 -16.08 7.83
N ALA A 412 19.42 -16.53 7.91
CA ALA A 412 19.99 -17.04 9.16
C ALA A 412 20.29 -15.95 10.19
N ASP A 413 20.73 -14.77 9.73
CA ASP A 413 21.10 -13.63 10.55
C ASP A 413 20.33 -12.37 10.12
N LEU A 414 19.27 -12.08 10.87
CA LEU A 414 18.40 -10.92 10.61
C LEU A 414 19.07 -9.58 11.00
N GLU A 415 20.02 -9.57 11.93
CA GLU A 415 20.74 -8.36 12.30
C GLU A 415 21.71 -7.95 11.18
N ALA A 416 22.48 -8.91 10.67
CA ALA A 416 23.35 -8.68 9.51
C ALA A 416 22.54 -8.29 8.26
N TYR A 417 21.36 -8.88 8.07
CA TYR A 417 20.45 -8.52 6.99
C TYR A 417 19.97 -7.08 7.11
N ALA A 418 19.49 -6.66 8.29
CA ALA A 418 19.07 -5.29 8.54
C ALA A 418 20.21 -4.30 8.35
N ALA A 419 21.41 -4.61 8.83
CA ALA A 419 22.61 -3.78 8.65
C ALA A 419 22.95 -3.58 7.17
N LYS A 420 22.92 -4.65 6.37
CA LYS A 420 23.12 -4.59 4.91
C LYS A 420 22.09 -3.72 4.21
N LEU A 421 20.83 -3.82 4.59
CA LEU A 421 19.77 -2.95 4.04
C LEU A 421 19.97 -1.49 4.43
N GLY A 422 20.50 -1.22 5.62
CA GLY A 422 20.84 0.13 6.09
C GLY A 422 21.99 0.81 5.32
N GLU A 423 22.78 0.05 4.55
CA GLU A 423 23.80 0.60 3.63
C GLU A 423 23.21 1.18 2.34
N TRP A 424 21.94 0.86 2.04
CA TRP A 424 21.24 1.38 0.87
C TRP A 424 21.03 2.89 1.01
N LYS A 425 21.56 3.64 0.06
CA LYS A 425 21.41 5.10 0.05
C LYS A 425 20.24 5.50 -0.83
N LEU A 426 19.34 6.29 -0.25
CA LEU A 426 18.19 6.87 -0.92
C LEU A 426 18.57 7.91 -1.99
#